data_dd5cc27386a68e72ee95dae46f76848e
#
_entry.id   dd5cc27386a68e72ee95dae46f76848e
#
_cell.length_a   1.000
_cell.length_b   1.000
_cell.length_c   1.000
_cell.angle_alpha   90.00
_cell.angle_beta   90.00
_cell.angle_gamma   90.00
#
_symmetry.space_group_name_H-M   'P 1'
#
loop_
_entity.id
_entity.type
_entity.pdbx_description
1 polymer ?
#
loop_
_entity_poly.entity_id
_entity_poly.type
_entity_poly.pdbx_seq_one_letter_code
_entity_poly.pdbx_strand_id
1 'polypeptide(L)'
;CRQGDSSIKLNANQIRSLEYDRKERDFEAEIILESSIKDIDMEVMTLYKERIDTDLSDEEVLKARGFLREKNGEYHLTKAGMLLFGKNPSIYLPSARVRVLKFEGTEFKVGTEMNIIKDRTFDKCLFKILEQAREFINSQLREFTHLNTDGVFETVPEYPEFAWYEGLVNAVCHRDYSNSGEYIIVKLFDDRLE
;
A
#
# COMPACT_ATOMS: atom_id res chain seq x y z
N CYS A 1 -1.10 -27.38 15.00
CA CYS A 1 0.14 -26.68 15.34
C CYS A 1 0.51 -26.95 16.79
N ARG A 2 1.80 -27.09 17.10
CA ARG A 2 2.30 -27.31 18.45
C ARG A 2 2.82 -26.01 19.01
N GLN A 3 2.30 -25.59 20.16
CA GLN A 3 2.79 -24.41 20.88
C GLN A 3 3.22 -24.86 22.28
N GLY A 4 4.54 -24.94 22.51
CA GLY A 4 5.10 -25.60 23.67
C GLY A 4 4.72 -27.09 23.73
N ASP A 5 4.18 -27.56 24.85
CA ASP A 5 3.78 -28.96 25.04
C ASP A 5 2.33 -29.28 24.66
N SER A 6 1.57 -28.29 24.14
CA SER A 6 0.18 -28.48 23.74
C SER A 6 -0.04 -28.42 22.26
N SER A 7 -0.99 -29.23 21.75
CA SER A 7 -1.45 -29.17 20.37
C SER A 7 -2.70 -28.30 20.26
N ILE A 8 -2.61 -27.20 19.52
CA ILE A 8 -3.73 -26.28 19.32
C ILE A 8 -4.34 -26.50 17.95
N LYS A 9 -5.67 -26.59 17.85
CA LYS A 9 -6.38 -26.59 16.58
C LYS A 9 -6.32 -25.18 15.99
N LEU A 10 -5.82 -25.09 14.76
CA LEU A 10 -5.79 -23.83 14.02
C LEU A 10 -7.17 -23.53 13.44
N ASN A 11 -7.54 -22.26 13.41
CA ASN A 11 -8.70 -21.80 12.66
C ASN A 11 -8.37 -21.71 11.15
N ALA A 12 -9.39 -21.53 10.31
CA ALA A 12 -9.23 -21.51 8.86
C ALA A 12 -8.24 -20.42 8.36
N ASN A 13 -8.22 -19.25 9.01
CA ASN A 13 -7.30 -18.17 8.64
C ASN A 13 -5.85 -18.51 9.01
N GLN A 14 -5.63 -19.12 10.17
CA GLN A 14 -4.30 -19.57 10.60
C GLN A 14 -3.76 -20.70 9.70
N ILE A 15 -4.63 -21.61 9.25
CA ILE A 15 -4.25 -22.65 8.29
C ILE A 15 -3.83 -22.01 6.98
N ARG A 16 -4.62 -21.06 6.45
CA ARG A 16 -4.33 -20.35 5.20
C ARG A 16 -3.03 -19.55 5.28
N SER A 17 -2.77 -18.85 6.38
CA SER A 17 -1.50 -18.15 6.61
C SER A 17 -0.32 -19.11 6.57
N LEU A 18 -0.42 -20.28 7.20
CA LEU A 18 0.63 -21.31 7.16
C LEU A 18 0.85 -21.91 5.75
N GLU A 19 -0.21 -22.04 4.93
CA GLU A 19 -0.10 -22.48 3.54
C GLU A 19 0.70 -21.47 2.71
N TYR A 20 0.48 -20.16 2.92
CA TYR A 20 1.26 -19.11 2.29
C TYR A 20 2.72 -19.09 2.76
N ASP A 21 2.96 -19.16 4.08
CA ASP A 21 4.30 -19.19 4.66
C ASP A 21 5.13 -20.38 4.15
N ARG A 22 4.49 -21.53 3.91
CA ARG A 22 5.13 -22.73 3.36
C ARG A 22 5.27 -22.71 1.83
N LYS A 23 4.79 -21.65 1.17
CA LYS A 23 4.71 -21.55 -0.30
C LYS A 23 3.88 -22.69 -0.94
N GLU A 24 2.97 -23.30 -0.18
CA GLU A 24 1.99 -24.25 -0.69
C GLU A 24 0.90 -23.52 -1.49
N ARG A 25 0.71 -22.23 -1.21
CA ARG A 25 -0.14 -21.29 -1.97
C ARG A 25 0.62 -19.99 -2.21
N ASP A 26 0.39 -19.42 -3.38
CA ASP A 26 0.90 -18.10 -3.76
C ASP A 26 -0.26 -17.11 -3.75
N PHE A 27 -0.32 -16.29 -2.70
CA PHE A 27 -1.37 -15.29 -2.52
C PHE A 27 -1.46 -14.34 -3.71
N GLU A 28 -0.31 -13.89 -4.21
CA GLU A 28 -0.25 -12.90 -5.27
C GLU A 28 -0.78 -13.45 -6.60
N ALA A 29 -0.59 -14.74 -6.84
CA ALA A 29 -1.02 -15.43 -8.03
C ALA A 29 -2.50 -15.90 -7.99
N GLU A 30 -3.18 -15.78 -6.84
CA GLU A 30 -4.59 -16.13 -6.73
C GLU A 30 -5.47 -15.21 -7.57
N ILE A 31 -6.44 -15.80 -8.24
CA ILE A 31 -7.38 -15.12 -9.14
C ILE A 31 -8.54 -14.51 -8.33
N ILE A 32 -8.92 -13.29 -8.68
CA ILE A 32 -10.13 -12.63 -8.20
C ILE A 32 -11.23 -12.85 -9.25
N LEU A 33 -12.12 -13.80 -9.01
CA LEU A 33 -13.14 -14.25 -9.99
C LEU A 33 -14.10 -13.14 -10.42
N GLU A 34 -14.37 -12.19 -9.54
CA GLU A 34 -15.30 -11.08 -9.80
C GLU A 34 -14.62 -9.93 -10.57
N SER A 35 -13.33 -10.06 -10.87
CA SER A 35 -12.56 -9.04 -11.58
C SER A 35 -12.45 -9.31 -13.08
N SER A 36 -12.16 -8.26 -13.83
CA SER A 36 -11.92 -8.31 -15.26
C SER A 36 -10.85 -7.28 -15.66
N ILE A 37 -10.42 -7.30 -16.92
CA ILE A 37 -9.50 -6.29 -17.48
C ILE A 37 -10.07 -4.86 -17.40
N LYS A 38 -11.39 -4.69 -17.30
CA LYS A 38 -12.04 -3.37 -17.17
C LYS A 38 -11.80 -2.71 -15.82
N ASP A 39 -11.37 -3.48 -14.84
CA ASP A 39 -11.09 -3.01 -13.48
C ASP A 39 -9.69 -2.39 -13.33
N ILE A 40 -8.86 -2.42 -14.39
CA ILE A 40 -7.53 -1.78 -14.38
C ILE A 40 -7.63 -0.25 -14.53
N ASP A 41 -6.71 0.43 -13.88
CA ASP A 41 -6.48 1.86 -14.04
C ASP A 41 -5.63 2.10 -15.29
N MET A 42 -6.25 2.66 -16.31
CA MET A 42 -5.61 2.84 -17.63
C MET A 42 -4.43 3.82 -17.59
N GLU A 43 -4.48 4.81 -16.71
CA GLU A 43 -3.37 5.76 -16.54
C GLU A 43 -2.13 5.05 -16.01
N VAL A 44 -2.29 4.25 -14.96
CA VAL A 44 -1.20 3.45 -14.39
C VAL A 44 -0.68 2.42 -15.39
N MET A 45 -1.57 1.81 -16.17
CA MET A 45 -1.17 0.83 -17.19
C MET A 45 -0.37 1.49 -18.31
N THR A 46 -0.77 2.67 -18.76
CA THR A 46 -0.04 3.46 -19.77
C THR A 46 1.37 3.81 -19.27
N LEU A 47 1.49 4.38 -18.07
CA LEU A 47 2.78 4.72 -17.46
C LEU A 47 3.68 3.48 -17.29
N TYR A 48 3.10 2.34 -16.93
CA TYR A 48 3.85 1.10 -16.81
C TYR A 48 4.40 0.62 -18.15
N LYS A 49 3.58 0.65 -19.22
CA LYS A 49 4.00 0.25 -20.57
C LYS A 49 5.11 1.16 -21.11
N GLU A 50 4.99 2.47 -20.91
CA GLU A 50 6.05 3.42 -21.26
C GLU A 50 7.37 3.08 -20.55
N ARG A 51 7.32 2.72 -19.27
CA ARG A 51 8.53 2.38 -18.49
C ARG A 51 9.21 1.09 -18.94
N ILE A 52 8.44 0.10 -19.38
CA ILE A 52 8.99 -1.17 -19.85
C ILE A 52 9.26 -1.17 -21.37
N ASP A 53 9.02 -0.05 -22.03
CA ASP A 53 9.24 0.18 -23.47
C ASP A 53 8.62 -0.92 -24.33
N THR A 54 7.28 -1.03 -24.27
CA THR A 54 6.55 -2.10 -24.99
C THR A 54 5.33 -1.58 -25.74
N ASP A 55 5.15 -2.11 -26.96
CA ASP A 55 3.98 -1.87 -27.82
C ASP A 55 2.89 -2.94 -27.66
N LEU A 56 3.09 -3.95 -26.80
CA LEU A 56 2.09 -4.98 -26.54
C LEU A 56 0.79 -4.37 -26.01
N SER A 57 -0.34 -5.01 -26.28
CA SER A 57 -1.62 -4.64 -25.69
C SER A 57 -1.60 -4.80 -24.16
N ASP A 58 -2.48 -4.10 -23.47
CA ASP A 58 -2.59 -4.19 -22.01
C ASP A 58 -2.83 -5.63 -21.55
N GLU A 59 -3.67 -6.35 -22.28
CA GLU A 59 -3.98 -7.75 -22.01
C GLU A 59 -2.75 -8.65 -22.15
N GLU A 60 -1.98 -8.47 -23.23
CA GLU A 60 -0.75 -9.25 -23.46
C GLU A 60 0.29 -8.97 -22.38
N VAL A 61 0.49 -7.73 -21.98
CA VAL A 61 1.41 -7.36 -20.90
C VAL A 61 0.98 -8.00 -19.58
N LEU A 62 -0.29 -7.89 -19.23
CA LEU A 62 -0.81 -8.44 -17.97
C LEU A 62 -0.72 -9.97 -17.93
N LYS A 63 -1.00 -10.64 -19.05
CA LYS A 63 -0.83 -12.10 -19.20
C LYS A 63 0.64 -12.52 -19.07
N ALA A 64 1.54 -11.87 -19.81
CA ALA A 64 2.96 -12.19 -19.82
C ALA A 64 3.60 -12.02 -18.42
N ARG A 65 3.09 -11.09 -17.60
CA ARG A 65 3.56 -10.84 -16.23
C ARG A 65 2.80 -11.63 -15.17
N GLY A 66 1.80 -12.44 -15.54
CA GLY A 66 1.01 -13.23 -14.61
C GLY A 66 -0.01 -12.43 -13.80
N PHE A 67 -0.31 -11.19 -14.20
CA PHE A 67 -1.31 -10.33 -13.54
C PHE A 67 -2.73 -10.58 -14.03
N LEU A 68 -2.88 -11.26 -15.17
CA LEU A 68 -4.14 -11.69 -15.74
C LEU A 68 -4.07 -13.19 -16.04
N ARG A 69 -5.04 -13.96 -15.59
CA ARG A 69 -5.10 -15.41 -15.79
C ARG A 69 -6.48 -15.85 -16.27
N GLU A 70 -6.50 -16.87 -17.10
CA GLU A 70 -7.72 -17.48 -17.58
C GLU A 70 -8.27 -18.48 -16.57
N LYS A 71 -9.59 -18.45 -16.39
CA LYS A 71 -10.35 -19.47 -15.67
C LYS A 71 -11.74 -19.61 -16.30
N ASN A 72 -12.11 -20.83 -16.65
CA ASN A 72 -13.41 -21.15 -17.27
C ASN A 72 -13.70 -20.38 -18.57
N GLY A 73 -12.65 -20.04 -19.35
CA GLY A 73 -12.78 -19.30 -20.61
C GLY A 73 -12.86 -17.77 -20.45
N GLU A 74 -12.75 -17.26 -19.23
CA GLU A 74 -12.73 -15.83 -18.92
C GLU A 74 -11.41 -15.41 -18.29
N TYR A 75 -11.00 -14.15 -18.53
CA TYR A 75 -9.78 -13.58 -17.97
C TYR A 75 -10.08 -12.74 -16.73
N HIS A 76 -9.37 -13.05 -15.66
CA HIS A 76 -9.51 -12.39 -14.36
C HIS A 76 -8.16 -11.87 -13.88
N LEU A 77 -8.18 -10.77 -13.14
CA LEU A 77 -6.97 -10.26 -12.48
C LEU A 77 -6.56 -11.19 -11.34
N THR A 78 -5.25 -11.37 -11.21
CA THR A 78 -4.69 -11.93 -9.98
C THR A 78 -4.70 -10.86 -8.88
N LYS A 79 -4.49 -11.27 -7.63
CA LYS A 79 -4.38 -10.33 -6.51
C LYS A 79 -3.24 -9.33 -6.72
N ALA A 80 -2.08 -9.78 -7.23
CA ALA A 80 -1.00 -8.87 -7.62
C ALA A 80 -1.44 -7.90 -8.72
N GLY A 81 -2.12 -8.39 -9.76
CA GLY A 81 -2.65 -7.53 -10.83
C GLY A 81 -3.62 -6.47 -10.31
N MET A 82 -4.49 -6.85 -9.38
CA MET A 82 -5.44 -5.93 -8.74
C MET A 82 -4.70 -4.90 -7.86
N LEU A 83 -3.73 -5.32 -7.05
CA LEU A 83 -2.95 -4.41 -6.19
C LEU A 83 -2.17 -3.38 -7.00
N LEU A 84 -1.56 -3.78 -8.12
CA LEU A 84 -0.69 -2.91 -8.90
C LEU A 84 -1.45 -2.04 -9.90
N PHE A 85 -2.52 -2.55 -10.50
CA PHE A 85 -3.21 -1.90 -11.62
C PHE A 85 -4.71 -1.68 -11.39
N GLY A 86 -5.30 -2.20 -10.31
CA GLY A 86 -6.75 -2.09 -10.08
C GLY A 86 -7.19 -0.66 -9.77
N LYS A 87 -8.34 -0.23 -10.28
CA LYS A 87 -8.96 1.06 -9.95
C LYS A 87 -9.31 1.18 -8.47
N ASN A 88 -9.84 0.10 -7.87
CA ASN A 88 -10.32 0.07 -6.50
C ASN A 88 -9.97 -1.27 -5.84
N PRO A 89 -8.69 -1.54 -5.55
CA PRO A 89 -8.24 -2.81 -4.97
C PRO A 89 -8.90 -3.12 -3.63
N SER A 90 -9.20 -2.10 -2.83
CA SER A 90 -9.79 -2.23 -1.49
C SER A 90 -11.17 -2.90 -1.46
N ILE A 91 -11.88 -2.95 -2.61
CA ILE A 91 -13.15 -3.70 -2.74
C ILE A 91 -12.90 -5.20 -2.58
N TYR A 92 -11.81 -5.71 -3.15
CA TYR A 92 -11.45 -7.13 -3.16
C TYR A 92 -10.44 -7.47 -2.06
N LEU A 93 -9.59 -6.52 -1.73
CA LEU A 93 -8.48 -6.65 -0.78
C LEU A 93 -8.57 -5.50 0.25
N PRO A 94 -9.36 -5.63 1.31
CA PRO A 94 -9.62 -4.54 2.27
C PRO A 94 -8.38 -3.98 2.96
N SER A 95 -7.30 -4.76 3.03
CA SER A 95 -5.99 -4.34 3.55
C SER A 95 -5.18 -3.47 2.59
N ALA A 96 -5.58 -3.36 1.31
CA ALA A 96 -4.91 -2.56 0.28
C ALA A 96 -5.23 -1.07 0.44
N ARG A 97 -4.82 -0.50 1.57
CA ARG A 97 -4.98 0.92 1.89
C ARG A 97 -3.88 1.44 2.80
N VAL A 98 -3.64 2.74 2.72
CA VAL A 98 -2.80 3.49 3.65
C VAL A 98 -3.65 4.59 4.28
N ARG A 99 -3.66 4.68 5.60
CA ARG A 99 -4.32 5.75 6.34
C ARG A 99 -3.27 6.65 6.97
N VAL A 100 -3.36 7.94 6.73
CA VAL A 100 -2.47 8.94 7.32
C VAL A 100 -3.26 9.76 8.34
N LEU A 101 -2.75 9.77 9.57
CA LEU A 101 -3.32 10.48 10.70
C LEU A 101 -2.33 11.55 11.13
N LYS A 102 -2.80 12.80 11.32
CA LYS A 102 -2.03 13.86 11.96
C LYS A 102 -2.64 14.19 13.30
N PHE A 103 -1.80 14.23 14.32
CA PHE A 103 -2.17 14.54 15.69
C PHE A 103 -1.63 15.92 16.09
N GLU A 104 -2.33 16.58 16.99
CA GLU A 104 -1.83 17.74 17.73
C GLU A 104 -1.05 17.24 18.95
N GLY A 105 0.20 17.69 19.09
CA GLY A 105 1.08 17.28 20.19
C GLY A 105 1.85 16.01 19.89
N THR A 106 2.44 15.43 20.93
CA THR A 106 3.40 14.32 20.85
C THR A 106 2.81 12.97 21.26
N GLU A 107 1.57 12.92 21.74
CA GLU A 107 0.92 11.73 22.24
C GLU A 107 -0.43 11.48 21.56
N PHE A 108 -0.77 10.23 21.39
CA PHE A 108 -2.10 9.81 20.95
C PHE A 108 -3.09 9.87 22.10
N LYS A 109 -4.17 10.64 21.93
CA LYS A 109 -5.25 10.75 22.91
C LYS A 109 -6.55 10.16 22.39
N VAL A 110 -7.35 9.61 23.29
CA VAL A 110 -8.60 8.91 22.98
C VAL A 110 -9.81 9.54 23.68
N GLY A 111 -11.00 9.18 23.21
CA GLY A 111 -12.25 9.64 23.83
C GLY A 111 -12.49 11.13 23.61
N THR A 112 -12.88 11.83 24.67
CA THR A 112 -13.19 13.28 24.64
C THR A 112 -11.97 14.17 24.41
N GLU A 113 -10.77 13.64 24.61
CA GLU A 113 -9.49 14.35 24.40
C GLU A 113 -8.85 14.01 23.05
N MET A 114 -9.59 13.35 22.15
CA MET A 114 -9.06 12.98 20.82
C MET A 114 -8.44 14.18 20.11
N ASN A 115 -7.18 14.02 19.68
CA ASN A 115 -6.36 15.09 19.11
C ASN A 115 -5.97 14.85 17.65
N ILE A 116 -6.78 14.08 16.92
CA ILE A 116 -6.60 13.90 15.47
C ILE A 116 -7.05 15.17 14.76
N ILE A 117 -6.13 15.84 14.05
CA ILE A 117 -6.41 17.06 13.27
C ILE A 117 -6.56 16.78 11.77
N LYS A 118 -5.97 15.68 11.27
CA LYS A 118 -6.19 15.20 9.91
C LYS A 118 -6.30 13.67 9.91
N ASP A 119 -7.21 13.18 9.07
CA ASP A 119 -7.44 11.76 8.84
C ASP A 119 -7.73 11.55 7.35
N ARG A 120 -6.85 10.85 6.66
CA ARG A 120 -7.03 10.58 5.24
C ARG A 120 -6.64 9.16 4.89
N THR A 121 -7.50 8.50 4.13
CA THR A 121 -7.28 7.13 3.63
C THR A 121 -7.07 7.16 2.13
N PHE A 122 -6.08 6.41 1.67
CA PHE A 122 -5.75 6.17 0.28
C PHE A 122 -5.95 4.68 -0.01
N ASP A 123 -6.76 4.34 -1.01
CA ASP A 123 -7.24 2.98 -1.27
C ASP A 123 -7.28 2.61 -2.77
N LYS A 124 -6.46 3.29 -3.57
CA LYS A 124 -6.25 3.00 -4.99
C LYS A 124 -5.20 1.90 -5.18
N CYS A 125 -4.75 1.65 -6.41
CA CYS A 125 -3.60 0.77 -6.65
C CYS A 125 -2.35 1.28 -5.93
N LEU A 126 -1.41 0.38 -5.63
CA LEU A 126 -0.25 0.69 -4.78
C LEU A 126 0.58 1.86 -5.30
N PHE A 127 0.72 2.02 -6.62
CA PHE A 127 1.41 3.18 -7.21
C PHE A 127 0.74 4.50 -6.84
N LYS A 128 -0.58 4.58 -7.01
CA LYS A 128 -1.35 5.79 -6.67
C LYS A 128 -1.42 6.03 -5.16
N ILE A 129 -1.47 4.97 -4.36
CA ILE A 129 -1.38 5.10 -2.89
C ILE A 129 -0.06 5.76 -2.50
N LEU A 130 1.07 5.28 -3.04
CA LEU A 130 2.39 5.83 -2.72
C LEU A 130 2.51 7.30 -3.15
N GLU A 131 2.07 7.64 -4.36
CA GLU A 131 2.08 9.01 -4.87
C GLU A 131 1.21 9.95 -4.04
N GLN A 132 -0.07 9.60 -3.84
CA GLN A 132 -1.02 10.44 -3.11
C GLN A 132 -0.67 10.57 -1.61
N ALA A 133 -0.21 9.49 -0.97
CA ALA A 133 0.22 9.55 0.42
C ALA A 133 1.49 10.40 0.56
N ARG A 134 2.44 10.31 -0.38
CA ARG A 134 3.64 11.15 -0.44
C ARG A 134 3.29 12.63 -0.51
N GLU A 135 2.45 13.01 -1.46
CA GLU A 135 2.01 14.40 -1.60
C GLU A 135 1.29 14.91 -0.34
N PHE A 136 0.40 14.08 0.20
CA PHE A 136 -0.32 14.44 1.40
C PHE A 136 0.60 14.60 2.61
N ILE A 137 1.52 13.65 2.87
CA ILE A 137 2.48 13.72 3.98
C ILE A 137 3.35 14.98 3.83
N ASN A 138 3.91 15.23 2.64
CA ASN A 138 4.69 16.43 2.38
C ASN A 138 3.91 17.72 2.71
N SER A 139 2.63 17.78 2.35
CA SER A 139 1.78 18.93 2.66
C SER A 139 1.48 19.13 4.15
N GLN A 140 1.77 18.12 4.99
CA GLN A 140 1.54 18.17 6.43
C GLN A 140 2.81 18.42 7.24
N LEU A 141 4.00 18.22 6.65
CA LEU A 141 5.28 18.49 7.29
C LEU A 141 5.57 19.99 7.31
N ARG A 142 6.31 20.42 8.33
CA ARG A 142 6.78 21.82 8.46
C ARG A 142 8.01 22.03 7.60
N GLU A 143 8.18 23.26 7.17
CA GLU A 143 9.38 23.73 6.49
C GLU A 143 10.04 24.83 7.35
N PHE A 144 11.36 24.81 7.42
CA PHE A 144 12.15 25.78 8.16
C PHE A 144 13.02 26.56 7.19
N THR A 145 12.87 27.89 7.20
CA THR A 145 13.71 28.79 6.40
C THR A 145 14.78 29.39 7.30
N HIS A 146 16.03 29.24 6.92
CA HIS A 146 17.19 29.83 7.61
C HIS A 146 18.13 30.50 6.62
N LEU A 147 18.98 31.38 7.13
CA LEU A 147 20.04 32.01 6.34
C LEU A 147 21.26 31.10 6.36
N ASN A 148 21.74 30.64 5.20
CA ASN A 148 22.95 29.84 5.10
C ASN A 148 24.22 30.69 5.27
N THR A 149 25.39 30.05 5.29
CA THR A 149 26.70 30.71 5.48
C THR A 149 27.04 31.69 4.35
N ASP A 150 26.44 31.55 3.18
CA ASP A 150 26.65 32.40 1.99
C ASP A 150 25.66 33.58 1.95
N GLY A 151 24.84 33.77 2.99
CA GLY A 151 23.88 34.85 3.08
C GLY A 151 22.63 34.63 2.23
N VAL A 152 22.34 33.41 1.82
CA VAL A 152 21.14 33.04 1.04
C VAL A 152 20.12 32.34 1.93
N PHE A 153 18.83 32.68 1.80
CA PHE A 153 17.75 31.95 2.46
C PHE A 153 17.61 30.56 1.85
N GLU A 154 17.63 29.56 2.72
CA GLU A 154 17.40 28.17 2.37
C GLU A 154 16.22 27.60 3.16
N THR A 155 15.30 26.91 2.49
CA THR A 155 14.16 26.25 3.13
C THR A 155 14.40 24.76 3.13
N VAL A 156 14.35 24.15 4.31
CA VAL A 156 14.53 22.72 4.50
C VAL A 156 13.27 22.11 5.13
N PRO A 157 12.83 20.93 4.69
CA PRO A 157 11.73 20.23 5.31
C PRO A 157 12.12 19.72 6.70
N GLU A 158 11.13 19.57 7.58
CA GLU A 158 11.27 19.03 8.93
C GLU A 158 11.93 17.65 8.95
N TYR A 159 11.57 16.81 8.01
CA TYR A 159 12.18 15.48 7.79
C TYR A 159 12.64 15.37 6.34
N PRO A 160 13.83 14.85 6.08
CA PRO A 160 14.26 14.55 4.71
C PRO A 160 13.28 13.57 4.06
N GLU A 161 12.73 13.95 2.91
CA GLU A 161 11.71 13.15 2.22
C GLU A 161 12.17 11.70 1.99
N PHE A 162 13.43 11.52 1.60
CA PHE A 162 14.02 10.19 1.40
C PHE A 162 13.80 9.25 2.59
N ALA A 163 14.03 9.72 3.83
CA ALA A 163 13.98 8.86 5.01
C ALA A 163 12.58 8.32 5.31
N TRP A 164 11.55 9.19 5.31
CA TRP A 164 10.21 8.75 5.62
C TRP A 164 9.50 8.08 4.42
N TYR A 165 9.83 8.51 3.18
CA TYR A 165 9.24 7.90 1.99
C TYR A 165 9.73 6.49 1.76
N GLU A 166 11.01 6.20 2.02
CA GLU A 166 11.52 4.83 2.01
C GLU A 166 10.78 3.95 3.03
N GLY A 167 10.51 4.47 4.22
CA GLY A 167 9.70 3.78 5.23
C GLY A 167 8.29 3.45 4.73
N LEU A 168 7.63 4.39 4.06
CA LEU A 168 6.31 4.18 3.45
C LEU A 168 6.36 3.11 2.34
N VAL A 169 7.35 3.21 1.43
CA VAL A 169 7.53 2.22 0.36
C VAL A 169 7.78 0.83 0.93
N ASN A 170 8.64 0.72 1.93
CA ASN A 170 8.92 -0.55 2.60
C ASN A 170 7.67 -1.11 3.28
N ALA A 171 6.88 -0.29 3.97
CA ALA A 171 5.63 -0.71 4.59
C ALA A 171 4.64 -1.25 3.55
N VAL A 172 4.53 -0.62 2.38
CA VAL A 172 3.65 -1.06 1.28
C VAL A 172 4.16 -2.33 0.61
N CYS A 173 5.46 -2.41 0.31
CA CYS A 173 6.05 -3.55 -0.41
C CYS A 173 6.14 -4.82 0.45
N HIS A 174 6.34 -4.69 1.75
CA HIS A 174 6.49 -5.83 2.68
C HIS A 174 5.22 -6.16 3.45
N ARG A 175 4.12 -5.49 3.15
CA ARG A 175 2.81 -5.79 3.75
C ARG A 175 2.33 -7.18 3.35
N ASP A 176 1.93 -7.98 4.32
CA ASP A 176 1.16 -9.21 4.07
C ASP A 176 -0.29 -8.88 3.74
N TYR A 177 -0.61 -8.78 2.45
CA TYR A 177 -1.96 -8.49 1.97
C TYR A 177 -2.96 -9.66 2.15
N SER A 178 -2.51 -10.84 2.55
CA SER A 178 -3.38 -11.96 2.91
C SER A 178 -4.11 -11.74 4.24
N ASN A 179 -3.53 -10.91 5.12
CA ASN A 179 -4.14 -10.47 6.36
C ASN A 179 -5.10 -9.29 6.10
N SER A 180 -6.39 -9.57 6.02
CA SER A 180 -7.44 -8.58 5.76
C SER A 180 -7.84 -7.74 6.98
N GLY A 181 -7.41 -8.12 8.19
CA GLY A 181 -7.80 -7.46 9.45
C GLY A 181 -7.05 -6.18 9.77
N GLU A 182 -5.95 -5.90 9.06
CA GLU A 182 -5.08 -4.76 9.32
C GLU A 182 -4.76 -4.01 8.02
N TYR A 183 -4.30 -2.78 8.14
CA TYR A 183 -3.81 -1.95 7.04
C TYR A 183 -2.71 -1.01 7.55
N ILE A 184 -2.00 -0.36 6.63
CA ILE A 184 -0.91 0.54 6.97
C ILE A 184 -1.48 1.84 7.54
N ILE A 185 -0.95 2.27 8.68
CA ILE A 185 -1.27 3.56 9.31
C ILE A 185 0.02 4.34 9.47
N VAL A 186 0.05 5.53 8.89
CA VAL A 186 1.12 6.52 9.10
C VAL A 186 0.59 7.55 10.10
N LYS A 187 1.34 7.79 11.16
CA LYS A 187 1.00 8.76 12.19
C LYS A 187 2.01 9.89 12.22
N LEU A 188 1.53 11.12 12.11
CA LEU A 188 2.32 12.33 12.19
C LEU A 188 2.03 13.02 13.54
N PHE A 189 3.05 13.13 14.37
CA PHE A 189 3.04 13.89 15.61
C PHE A 189 3.89 15.17 15.44
N ASP A 190 3.91 16.04 16.46
CA ASP A 190 4.71 17.27 16.40
C ASP A 190 6.23 17.00 16.52
N ASP A 191 6.63 15.82 16.96
CA ASP A 191 8.03 15.43 17.19
C ASP A 191 8.50 14.21 16.38
N ARG A 192 7.60 13.49 15.71
CA ARG A 192 7.94 12.24 14.97
C ARG A 192 6.90 11.83 13.95
N LEU A 193 7.34 10.94 13.06
CA LEU A 193 6.53 10.18 12.12
C LEU A 193 6.67 8.68 12.45
N GLU A 194 5.53 7.97 12.58
CA GLU A 194 5.43 6.52 12.84
C GLU A 194 4.73 5.79 11.69
#